data_4c5b73a2fad2f806084d2e46b6155a6e
#
_entry.id   4c5b73a2fad2f806084d2e46b6155a6e
#
_cell.length_a   1.000
_cell.length_b   1.000
_cell.length_c   1.000
_cell.angle_alpha   90.00
_cell.angle_beta   90.00
_cell.angle_gamma   90.00
#
_symmetry.space_group_name_H-M   'P 1'
#
loop_
_entity.id
_entity.type
_entity.pdbx_description
1 polymer ?
#
loop_
_entity_poly.entity_id
_entity_poly.type
_entity_poly.pdbx_seq_one_letter_code
_entity_poly.pdbx_strand_id
1 'polypeptide(L)'
;MGVRATEPDDAQSITRNLRNLAVAAPPRTQYIYCNMMYTVLTHLIEAKSGQEFGNFLQERIFCPLGMTSSSLQPEGAKAKGHDRRLAKGHIWDKKSTSYREFEAVSCPEGQGAGSVISSANDFIKYLKALIDRNGPISEDVYQGLTRPRSERSANHRQRKAGIDRLFYTAGMDLYWQDEHEVLGHSGDITGFGSRFVFLPDLKFGAVVMGNSSGTNSVAAQLFREFIEIVIKSNTRWQPLSATSPNRDVHTKPPEVREKPKSESQSHPGGIVKTNGGKGKDQKEDASTIVGSSATLQRNVTLQEYAGDYWNPGYRNMKVEIRGNGLFIDATDRSMGFTARLKHKRGQTVYDAHVRDAFETGDEVLRTEFMIEDGSVVKMGMDLESLVGDLIWFDKADNKQ
;
A
#
# COMPACT_ATOMS: atom_id res chain seq x y z
N MET A 1 -8.14 -11.92 6.85
CA MET A 1 -8.55 -12.95 5.84
C MET A 1 -9.46 -12.26 4.84
N GLY A 2 -9.34 -12.56 3.55
CA GLY A 2 -10.18 -11.97 2.50
C GLY A 2 -11.54 -12.64 2.36
N VAL A 3 -12.37 -12.13 1.48
CA VAL A 3 -13.74 -12.63 1.22
C VAL A 3 -13.80 -14.11 0.77
N ARG A 4 -12.68 -14.69 0.37
CA ARG A 4 -12.58 -16.09 -0.04
C ARG A 4 -12.26 -17.03 1.13
N ALA A 5 -11.96 -16.50 2.30
CA ALA A 5 -11.71 -17.30 3.48
C ALA A 5 -13.01 -17.90 4.03
N THR A 6 -12.89 -18.99 4.77
CA THR A 6 -14.03 -19.57 5.50
C THR A 6 -14.61 -18.58 6.52
N GLU A 7 -13.74 -17.79 7.14
CA GLU A 7 -14.10 -16.70 8.06
C GLU A 7 -13.41 -15.41 7.59
N PRO A 8 -14.06 -14.64 6.72
CA PRO A 8 -13.53 -13.36 6.27
C PRO A 8 -13.42 -12.35 7.42
N ASP A 9 -12.38 -11.51 7.37
CA ASP A 9 -12.24 -10.41 8.29
C ASP A 9 -13.06 -9.18 7.85
N ASP A 10 -13.45 -8.38 8.81
CA ASP A 10 -14.07 -7.07 8.68
C ASP A 10 -13.24 -5.99 9.41
N ALA A 11 -13.73 -4.76 9.45
CA ALA A 11 -13.02 -3.67 10.11
C ALA A 11 -12.85 -3.89 11.63
N GLN A 12 -13.81 -4.57 12.27
CA GLN A 12 -13.75 -4.86 13.70
C GLN A 12 -12.74 -5.97 14.00
N SER A 13 -12.76 -7.07 13.26
CA SER A 13 -11.85 -8.20 13.46
C SER A 13 -10.40 -7.80 13.17
N ILE A 14 -10.15 -7.00 12.12
CA ILE A 14 -8.83 -6.41 11.83
C ILE A 14 -8.36 -5.54 13.01
N THR A 15 -9.22 -4.67 13.53
CA THR A 15 -8.87 -3.82 14.68
C THR A 15 -8.49 -4.66 15.90
N ARG A 16 -9.26 -5.70 16.17
CA ARG A 16 -8.98 -6.63 17.29
C ARG A 16 -7.69 -7.43 17.09
N ASN A 17 -7.38 -7.76 15.83
CA ASN A 17 -6.19 -8.54 15.49
C ASN A 17 -4.88 -7.79 15.67
N LEU A 18 -4.87 -6.45 15.71
CA LEU A 18 -3.65 -5.66 15.93
C LEU A 18 -2.87 -6.07 17.18
N ARG A 19 -3.56 -6.53 18.23
CA ARG A 19 -2.92 -7.03 19.47
C ARG A 19 -2.03 -8.25 19.27
N ASN A 20 -2.20 -8.97 18.16
CA ASN A 20 -1.47 -10.17 17.82
C ASN A 20 -0.28 -9.90 16.89
N LEU A 21 -0.11 -8.65 16.42
CA LEU A 21 0.96 -8.27 15.51
C LEU A 21 2.13 -7.67 16.29
N ALA A 22 3.33 -7.89 15.78
CA ALA A 22 4.54 -7.28 16.34
C ALA A 22 4.53 -5.76 16.12
N VAL A 23 5.10 -5.03 17.08
CA VAL A 23 5.27 -3.57 16.99
C VAL A 23 6.48 -3.28 16.10
N ALA A 24 6.25 -2.69 14.93
CA ALA A 24 7.31 -2.37 13.98
C ALA A 24 8.22 -1.21 14.44
N ALA A 25 7.69 -0.25 15.21
CA ALA A 25 8.46 0.84 15.82
C ALA A 25 7.71 1.43 17.02
N PRO A 26 8.43 2.08 17.97
CA PRO A 26 7.79 2.82 19.03
C PRO A 26 6.86 3.91 18.50
N PRO A 27 5.73 4.19 19.16
CA PRO A 27 4.78 5.21 18.70
C PRO A 27 5.46 6.59 18.54
N ARG A 28 5.15 7.28 17.43
CA ARG A 28 5.63 8.65 17.13
C ARG A 28 7.14 8.79 16.92
N THR A 29 7.85 7.71 16.62
CA THR A 29 9.31 7.76 16.37
C THR A 29 9.64 7.91 14.90
N GLN A 30 8.81 7.36 14.02
CA GLN A 30 9.00 7.42 12.57
C GLN A 30 7.68 7.30 11.82
N TYR A 31 7.69 7.73 10.55
CA TYR A 31 6.58 7.52 9.64
C TYR A 31 6.61 6.09 9.09
N ILE A 32 5.51 5.36 9.25
CA ILE A 32 5.27 4.05 8.64
C ILE A 32 3.88 4.09 8.02
N TYR A 33 3.81 3.95 6.70
CA TYR A 33 2.52 3.87 5.99
C TYR A 33 1.87 2.50 6.25
N CYS A 34 0.60 2.52 6.63
CA CYS A 34 -0.12 1.27 6.90
C CYS A 34 -1.61 1.39 6.53
N ASN A 35 -2.02 0.63 5.52
CA ASN A 35 -3.42 0.58 5.08
C ASN A 35 -4.37 0.09 6.19
N MET A 36 -3.93 -0.86 7.03
CA MET A 36 -4.78 -1.40 8.10
C MET A 36 -5.16 -0.36 9.14
N MET A 37 -4.35 0.70 9.33
CA MET A 37 -4.72 1.80 10.22
C MET A 37 -5.95 2.58 9.72
N TYR A 38 -6.18 2.64 8.42
CA TYR A 38 -7.41 3.22 7.85
C TYR A 38 -8.62 2.30 8.04
N THR A 39 -8.41 0.98 8.06
CA THR A 39 -9.47 0.03 8.48
C THR A 39 -9.82 0.19 9.94
N VAL A 40 -8.85 0.47 10.83
CA VAL A 40 -9.11 0.83 12.23
C VAL A 40 -9.98 2.10 12.33
N LEU A 41 -9.69 3.11 11.51
CA LEU A 41 -10.51 4.33 11.47
C LEU A 41 -11.93 4.04 10.96
N THR A 42 -12.10 3.12 10.01
CA THR A 42 -13.43 2.64 9.59
C THR A 42 -14.20 2.06 10.77
N HIS A 43 -13.59 1.13 11.50
CA HIS A 43 -14.24 0.57 12.70
C HIS A 43 -14.57 1.64 13.76
N LEU A 44 -13.69 2.62 13.95
CA LEU A 44 -13.94 3.72 14.86
C LEU A 44 -15.18 4.55 14.43
N ILE A 45 -15.30 4.84 13.13
CA ILE A 45 -16.45 5.54 12.56
C ILE A 45 -17.74 4.74 12.80
N GLU A 46 -17.74 3.44 12.49
CA GLU A 46 -18.88 2.55 12.70
C GLU A 46 -19.29 2.49 14.17
N ALA A 47 -18.32 2.31 15.07
CA ALA A 47 -18.56 2.24 16.52
C ALA A 47 -19.10 3.57 17.10
N LYS A 48 -18.71 4.72 16.53
CA LYS A 48 -19.14 6.05 17.02
C LYS A 48 -20.43 6.53 16.39
N SER A 49 -20.68 6.21 15.11
CA SER A 49 -21.87 6.64 14.39
C SER A 49 -23.06 5.67 14.55
N GLY A 50 -22.78 4.41 14.87
CA GLY A 50 -23.77 3.32 14.84
C GLY A 50 -24.20 2.94 13.43
N GLN A 51 -23.46 3.36 12.40
CA GLN A 51 -23.76 3.11 10.99
C GLN A 51 -22.64 2.29 10.35
N GLU A 52 -22.97 1.46 9.37
CA GLU A 52 -21.99 0.88 8.47
C GLU A 52 -21.24 1.96 7.70
N PHE A 53 -19.95 1.78 7.46
CA PHE A 53 -19.10 2.80 6.85
C PHE A 53 -19.57 3.24 5.45
N GLY A 54 -20.11 2.31 4.66
CA GLY A 54 -20.68 2.63 3.34
C GLY A 54 -21.87 3.60 3.44
N ASN A 55 -22.76 3.40 4.41
CA ASN A 55 -23.90 4.28 4.67
C ASN A 55 -23.45 5.65 5.20
N PHE A 56 -22.48 5.65 6.11
CA PHE A 56 -21.87 6.88 6.61
C PHE A 56 -21.27 7.72 5.48
N LEU A 57 -20.50 7.12 4.58
CA LEU A 57 -19.93 7.82 3.41
C LEU A 57 -21.03 8.35 2.49
N GLN A 58 -22.08 7.54 2.26
CA GLN A 58 -23.21 7.93 1.42
C GLN A 58 -23.90 9.18 1.94
N GLU A 59 -24.23 9.20 3.24
CA GLU A 59 -24.97 10.29 3.87
C GLU A 59 -24.12 11.54 4.08
N ARG A 60 -22.87 11.36 4.49
CA ARG A 60 -22.03 12.47 4.94
C ARG A 60 -21.15 13.06 3.84
N ILE A 61 -20.86 12.31 2.79
CA ILE A 61 -19.93 12.73 1.72
C ILE A 61 -20.61 12.66 0.35
N PHE A 62 -21.06 11.48 -0.09
CA PHE A 62 -21.48 11.30 -1.47
C PHE A 62 -22.77 12.05 -1.81
N CYS A 63 -23.80 11.95 -0.99
CA CYS A 63 -25.06 12.68 -1.20
C CYS A 63 -24.88 14.20 -1.13
N PRO A 64 -24.26 14.78 -0.09
CA PRO A 64 -24.07 16.23 0.00
C PRO A 64 -23.26 16.82 -1.15
N LEU A 65 -22.32 16.05 -1.74
CA LEU A 65 -21.52 16.47 -2.86
C LEU A 65 -22.11 16.11 -4.22
N GLY A 66 -23.26 15.43 -4.27
CA GLY A 66 -23.87 14.96 -5.51
C GLY A 66 -23.02 13.91 -6.26
N MET A 67 -22.25 13.09 -5.53
CA MET A 67 -21.39 12.03 -6.06
C MET A 67 -22.21 10.76 -6.33
N THR A 68 -23.10 10.82 -7.30
CA THR A 68 -24.10 9.76 -7.56
C THR A 68 -23.52 8.46 -8.14
N SER A 69 -22.30 8.51 -8.67
CA SER A 69 -21.57 7.36 -9.22
C SER A 69 -20.50 6.83 -8.26
N SER A 70 -20.61 7.22 -6.97
CA SER A 70 -19.63 6.80 -5.96
C SER A 70 -20.27 5.86 -4.93
N SER A 71 -19.52 4.88 -4.49
CA SER A 71 -19.94 3.88 -3.49
C SER A 71 -18.74 3.26 -2.80
N LEU A 72 -18.99 2.55 -1.72
CA LEU A 72 -18.01 1.71 -1.07
C LEU A 72 -18.21 0.28 -1.58
N GLN A 73 -17.13 -0.38 -1.96
CA GLN A 73 -17.08 -1.75 -2.47
C GLN A 73 -17.85 -1.98 -3.80
N PRO A 74 -17.51 -3.00 -4.59
CA PRO A 74 -18.26 -3.37 -5.80
C PRO A 74 -19.73 -3.66 -5.54
N GLU A 75 -20.06 -4.30 -4.42
CA GLU A 75 -21.44 -4.62 -4.03
C GLU A 75 -22.27 -3.36 -3.81
N GLY A 76 -21.69 -2.33 -3.18
CA GLY A 76 -22.37 -1.03 -3.01
C GLY A 76 -22.65 -0.35 -4.35
N ALA A 77 -21.77 -0.48 -5.33
CA ALA A 77 -22.01 0.02 -6.69
C ALA A 77 -23.12 -0.78 -7.40
N LYS A 78 -23.11 -2.10 -7.29
CA LYS A 78 -24.15 -2.98 -7.85
C LYS A 78 -25.52 -2.71 -7.24
N ALA A 79 -25.59 -2.53 -5.91
CA ALA A 79 -26.84 -2.19 -5.22
C ALA A 79 -27.46 -0.87 -5.70
N LYS A 80 -26.64 0.05 -6.23
CA LYS A 80 -27.09 1.29 -6.88
C LYS A 80 -27.47 1.13 -8.36
N GLY A 81 -27.42 -0.08 -8.89
CA GLY A 81 -27.66 -0.36 -10.32
C GLY A 81 -26.52 0.04 -11.25
N HIS A 82 -25.31 0.20 -10.72
CA HIS A 82 -24.13 0.58 -11.50
C HIS A 82 -23.33 -0.63 -12.01
N ASP A 83 -23.85 -1.82 -11.94
CA ASP A 83 -23.17 -3.06 -12.31
C ASP A 83 -22.49 -2.97 -13.70
N ARG A 84 -23.25 -2.53 -14.72
CA ARG A 84 -22.74 -2.38 -16.10
C ARG A 84 -21.75 -1.21 -16.28
N ARG A 85 -21.54 -0.38 -15.26
CA ARG A 85 -20.65 0.78 -15.30
C ARG A 85 -19.35 0.54 -14.55
N LEU A 86 -19.23 -0.60 -13.88
CA LEU A 86 -17.98 -0.99 -13.20
C LEU A 86 -16.93 -1.32 -14.25
N ALA A 87 -15.81 -0.62 -14.20
CA ALA A 87 -14.68 -0.95 -15.06
C ALA A 87 -14.01 -2.23 -14.58
N LYS A 88 -13.56 -3.06 -15.52
CA LYS A 88 -12.65 -4.16 -15.23
C LYS A 88 -11.23 -3.67 -15.11
N GLY A 89 -10.45 -4.26 -14.22
CA GLY A 89 -9.03 -3.99 -14.10
C GLY A 89 -8.21 -4.72 -15.14
N HIS A 90 -7.06 -4.16 -15.52
CA HIS A 90 -6.19 -4.74 -16.55
C HIS A 90 -4.75 -4.81 -16.05
N ILE A 91 -4.12 -5.98 -16.20
CA ILE A 91 -2.71 -6.23 -15.90
C ILE A 91 -2.01 -6.69 -17.18
N TRP A 92 -0.86 -6.08 -17.45
CA TRP A 92 -0.01 -6.53 -18.53
C TRP A 92 0.70 -7.83 -18.17
N ASP A 93 0.41 -8.90 -18.89
CA ASP A 93 1.13 -10.16 -18.78
C ASP A 93 2.28 -10.19 -19.79
N LYS A 94 3.51 -10.16 -19.26
CA LYS A 94 4.74 -10.18 -20.08
C LYS A 94 4.94 -11.48 -20.86
N LYS A 95 4.38 -12.60 -20.40
CA LYS A 95 4.53 -13.89 -21.03
C LYS A 95 3.64 -14.02 -22.26
N SER A 96 2.38 -13.66 -22.12
CA SER A 96 1.41 -13.68 -23.21
C SER A 96 1.46 -12.41 -24.06
N THR A 97 2.23 -11.38 -23.66
CA THR A 97 2.27 -10.05 -24.31
C THR A 97 0.88 -9.45 -24.55
N SER A 98 -0.01 -9.63 -23.57
CA SER A 98 -1.39 -9.19 -23.62
C SER A 98 -1.87 -8.67 -22.28
N TYR A 99 -2.97 -7.91 -22.28
CA TYR A 99 -3.64 -7.55 -21.06
C TYR A 99 -4.54 -8.68 -20.57
N ARG A 100 -4.47 -8.98 -19.29
CA ARG A 100 -5.40 -9.84 -18.58
C ARG A 100 -6.39 -8.96 -17.81
N GLU A 101 -7.68 -9.14 -18.07
CA GLU A 101 -8.74 -8.43 -17.35
C GLU A 101 -9.24 -9.23 -16.14
N PHE A 102 -9.80 -8.52 -15.17
CA PHE A 102 -10.49 -9.11 -14.01
C PHE A 102 -11.47 -8.11 -13.41
N GLU A 103 -12.42 -8.61 -12.66
CA GLU A 103 -13.38 -7.80 -11.93
C GLU A 103 -12.80 -7.36 -10.59
N ALA A 104 -13.16 -6.16 -10.14
CA ALA A 104 -12.84 -5.71 -8.79
C ALA A 104 -13.51 -6.64 -7.76
N VAL A 105 -12.76 -7.02 -6.75
CA VAL A 105 -13.21 -7.90 -5.66
C VAL A 105 -13.43 -7.08 -4.40
N SER A 106 -14.45 -7.42 -3.63
CA SER A 106 -14.68 -6.83 -2.33
C SER A 106 -13.55 -7.11 -1.36
N CYS A 107 -13.24 -6.11 -0.55
CA CYS A 107 -12.18 -6.14 0.45
C CYS A 107 -12.69 -5.46 1.74
N PRO A 108 -13.62 -6.10 2.49
CA PRO A 108 -14.18 -5.50 3.71
C PRO A 108 -13.11 -5.27 4.78
N GLU A 109 -12.11 -6.13 4.85
CA GLU A 109 -10.97 -6.03 5.76
C GLU A 109 -10.04 -4.86 5.44
N GLY A 110 -10.09 -4.31 4.25
CA GLY A 110 -9.29 -3.16 3.79
C GLY A 110 -10.12 -1.95 3.35
N GLN A 111 -11.40 -1.94 3.64
CA GLN A 111 -12.35 -0.97 3.05
C GLN A 111 -12.02 0.51 3.32
N GLY A 112 -11.38 0.84 4.43
CA GLY A 112 -10.96 2.21 4.73
C GLY A 112 -9.75 2.69 3.94
N ALA A 113 -9.01 1.77 3.33
CA ALA A 113 -7.75 2.08 2.64
C ALA A 113 -7.89 2.22 1.13
N GLY A 114 -8.83 1.51 0.48
CA GLY A 114 -8.82 1.48 -0.98
C GLY A 114 -10.12 1.05 -1.66
N SER A 115 -11.24 0.93 -0.95
CA SER A 115 -12.46 0.32 -1.49
C SER A 115 -13.50 1.30 -2.01
N VAL A 116 -13.21 2.60 -2.04
CA VAL A 116 -14.12 3.57 -2.67
C VAL A 116 -14.05 3.40 -4.18
N ILE A 117 -15.21 3.18 -4.77
CA ILE A 117 -15.44 3.17 -6.21
C ILE A 117 -16.05 4.52 -6.60
N SER A 118 -15.48 5.16 -7.60
CA SER A 118 -15.93 6.47 -8.04
C SER A 118 -15.67 6.69 -9.53
N SER A 119 -16.09 7.83 -10.04
CA SER A 119 -15.73 8.34 -11.37
C SER A 119 -14.92 9.63 -11.22
N ALA A 120 -14.14 9.99 -12.25
CA ALA A 120 -13.43 11.26 -12.27
C ALA A 120 -14.39 12.45 -12.09
N ASN A 121 -15.60 12.39 -12.68
CA ASN A 121 -16.63 13.42 -12.56
C ASN A 121 -17.15 13.58 -11.12
N ASP A 122 -17.22 12.51 -10.35
CA ASP A 122 -17.62 12.60 -8.95
C ASP A 122 -16.47 13.03 -8.06
N PHE A 123 -15.28 12.45 -8.29
CA PHE A 123 -14.14 12.77 -7.46
C PHE A 123 -13.70 14.24 -7.58
N ILE A 124 -13.88 14.85 -8.74
CA ILE A 124 -13.60 16.29 -8.91
C ILE A 124 -14.54 17.17 -8.07
N LYS A 125 -15.77 16.71 -7.77
CA LYS A 125 -16.69 17.42 -6.85
C LYS A 125 -16.14 17.41 -5.43
N TYR A 126 -15.57 16.29 -5.00
CA TYR A 126 -14.87 16.18 -3.71
C TYR A 126 -13.65 17.11 -3.65
N LEU A 127 -12.81 17.13 -4.70
CA LEU A 127 -11.67 18.07 -4.77
C LEU A 127 -12.14 19.52 -4.75
N LYS A 128 -13.23 19.83 -5.45
CA LYS A 128 -13.79 21.18 -5.43
C LYS A 128 -14.26 21.57 -4.02
N ALA A 129 -14.91 20.66 -3.29
CA ALA A 129 -15.33 20.90 -1.91
C ALA A 129 -14.13 21.11 -0.97
N LEU A 130 -13.03 20.37 -1.17
CA LEU A 130 -11.77 20.59 -0.43
C LEU A 130 -11.20 21.98 -0.70
N ILE A 131 -11.12 22.39 -1.97
CA ILE A 131 -10.56 23.69 -2.37
C ILE A 131 -11.44 24.85 -1.87
N ASP A 132 -12.76 24.71 -1.99
CA ASP A 132 -13.72 25.77 -1.64
C ASP A 132 -14.12 25.73 -0.14
N ARG A 133 -13.72 24.67 0.57
CA ARG A 133 -14.02 24.47 1.99
C ARG A 133 -15.52 24.56 2.27
N ASN A 134 -16.30 23.83 1.51
CA ASN A 134 -17.77 23.89 1.56
C ASN A 134 -18.42 22.50 1.70
N GLY A 135 -19.72 22.50 1.92
CA GLY A 135 -20.51 21.29 2.13
C GLY A 135 -20.03 20.51 3.36
N PRO A 136 -19.68 19.23 3.23
CA PRO A 136 -19.16 18.43 4.35
C PRO A 136 -17.72 18.81 4.77
N ILE A 137 -17.04 19.65 4.01
CA ILE A 137 -15.68 20.10 4.27
C ILE A 137 -15.70 21.51 4.86
N SER A 138 -15.96 21.61 6.16
CA SER A 138 -15.80 22.90 6.87
C SER A 138 -14.32 23.29 6.98
N GLU A 139 -14.05 24.53 7.37
CA GLU A 139 -12.69 25.01 7.62
C GLU A 139 -11.94 24.11 8.62
N ASP A 140 -12.58 23.72 9.73
CA ASP A 140 -12.00 22.85 10.75
C ASP A 140 -11.65 21.46 10.18
N VAL A 141 -12.56 20.91 9.37
CA VAL A 141 -12.32 19.63 8.68
C VAL A 141 -11.15 19.76 7.70
N TYR A 142 -11.12 20.85 6.91
CA TYR A 142 -10.03 21.13 5.98
C TYR A 142 -8.69 21.21 6.70
N GLN A 143 -8.59 22.01 7.75
CA GLN A 143 -7.36 22.14 8.56
C GLN A 143 -6.97 20.81 9.21
N GLY A 144 -7.95 20.04 9.67
CA GLY A 144 -7.73 18.68 10.19
C GLY A 144 -7.14 17.73 9.14
N LEU A 145 -7.59 17.83 7.88
CA LEU A 145 -7.15 16.98 6.77
C LEU A 145 -5.76 17.38 6.25
N THR A 146 -5.47 18.67 6.12
CA THR A 146 -4.29 19.18 5.39
C THR A 146 -3.09 19.47 6.28
N ARG A 147 -3.28 19.60 7.60
CA ARG A 147 -2.19 19.89 8.54
C ARG A 147 -1.07 18.84 8.44
N PRO A 148 0.22 19.25 8.32
CA PRO A 148 1.37 18.34 8.37
C PRO A 148 1.37 17.54 9.69
N ARG A 149 1.53 16.22 9.61
CA ARG A 149 1.56 15.33 10.78
C ARG A 149 2.88 14.58 10.91
N SER A 150 3.38 14.02 9.84
CA SER A 150 4.61 13.25 9.83
C SER A 150 5.50 13.68 8.68
N GLU A 151 6.76 13.97 8.95
CA GLU A 151 7.74 14.23 7.91
C GLU A 151 8.14 12.91 7.25
N ARG A 152 8.25 12.93 5.92
CA ARG A 152 8.70 11.81 5.10
C ARG A 152 9.99 12.18 4.40
N SER A 153 10.88 11.21 4.24
CA SER A 153 12.06 11.41 3.41
C SER A 153 11.67 11.46 1.93
N ALA A 154 11.99 12.56 1.26
CA ALA A 154 11.83 12.66 -0.18
C ALA A 154 12.74 11.64 -0.87
N ASN A 155 12.23 10.93 -1.87
CA ASN A 155 13.03 10.01 -2.67
C ASN A 155 13.92 10.78 -3.67
N HIS A 156 14.85 10.07 -4.33
CA HIS A 156 15.78 10.68 -5.28
C HIS A 156 15.08 11.47 -6.41
N ARG A 157 13.95 10.97 -6.94
CA ARG A 157 13.19 11.66 -8.00
C ARG A 157 12.53 12.94 -7.48
N GLN A 158 11.99 12.91 -6.27
CA GLN A 158 11.37 14.05 -5.61
C GLN A 158 12.41 15.14 -5.33
N ARG A 159 13.56 14.78 -4.76
CA ARG A 159 14.67 15.73 -4.55
C ARG A 159 15.18 16.34 -5.86
N LYS A 160 15.30 15.53 -6.93
CA LYS A 160 15.67 16.03 -8.25
C LYS A 160 14.63 16.99 -8.84
N ALA A 161 13.38 16.89 -8.43
CA ALA A 161 12.29 17.79 -8.78
C ALA A 161 12.17 19.00 -7.84
N GLY A 162 13.16 19.23 -6.95
CA GLY A 162 13.16 20.37 -6.02
C GLY A 162 12.28 20.17 -4.79
N ILE A 163 11.79 18.96 -4.53
CA ILE A 163 10.98 18.66 -3.35
C ILE A 163 11.93 18.24 -2.22
N ASP A 164 12.26 19.18 -1.35
CA ASP A 164 13.18 18.95 -0.25
C ASP A 164 12.47 18.44 1.01
N ARG A 165 11.24 18.91 1.25
CA ARG A 165 10.42 18.54 2.40
C ARG A 165 9.08 17.96 1.94
N LEU A 166 8.79 16.78 2.43
CA LEU A 166 7.56 16.05 2.16
C LEU A 166 6.91 15.63 3.48
N PHE A 167 5.64 15.91 3.64
CA PHE A 167 4.87 15.53 4.81
C PHE A 167 3.73 14.60 4.44
N TYR A 168 3.30 13.81 5.41
CA TYR A 168 2.03 13.11 5.35
C TYR A 168 1.04 13.79 6.29
N THR A 169 -0.17 13.99 5.82
CA THR A 169 -1.27 14.64 6.55
C THR A 169 -2.27 13.58 7.05
N ALA A 170 -3.55 13.87 7.07
CA ALA A 170 -4.57 12.87 7.36
C ALA A 170 -5.01 12.14 6.07
N GLY A 171 -4.06 11.44 5.41
CA GLY A 171 -4.33 10.66 4.19
C GLY A 171 -3.85 11.31 2.90
N MET A 172 -3.01 12.36 2.96
CA MET A 172 -2.45 13.00 1.78
C MET A 172 -0.97 13.30 1.95
N ASP A 173 -0.23 13.27 0.86
CA ASP A 173 1.10 13.87 0.76
C ASP A 173 0.95 15.38 0.66
N LEU A 174 1.84 16.12 1.32
CA LEU A 174 1.96 17.58 1.26
C LEU A 174 3.40 17.96 1.02
N TYR A 175 3.64 18.78 0.01
CA TYR A 175 4.93 19.40 -0.27
C TYR A 175 4.73 20.79 -0.88
N TRP A 176 5.82 21.53 -1.04
CA TRP A 176 5.79 22.86 -1.67
C TRP A 176 6.53 22.83 -3.00
N GLN A 177 5.98 23.52 -3.98
CA GLN A 177 6.62 23.81 -5.27
C GLN A 177 6.44 25.28 -5.59
N ASP A 178 7.56 26.01 -5.74
CA ASP A 178 7.56 27.47 -5.96
C ASP A 178 6.62 28.22 -4.98
N GLU A 179 6.75 27.93 -3.68
CA GLU A 179 5.97 28.48 -2.56
C GLU A 179 4.49 28.06 -2.49
N HIS A 180 3.98 27.32 -3.49
CA HIS A 180 2.62 26.79 -3.51
C HIS A 180 2.51 25.45 -2.79
N GLU A 181 1.50 25.30 -1.96
CA GLU A 181 1.19 24.02 -1.35
C GLU A 181 0.60 23.05 -2.39
N VAL A 182 1.17 21.87 -2.46
CA VAL A 182 0.70 20.78 -3.31
C VAL A 182 0.26 19.64 -2.41
N LEU A 183 -1.02 19.34 -2.43
CA LEU A 183 -1.60 18.20 -1.71
C LEU A 183 -2.13 17.16 -2.69
N GLY A 184 -2.01 15.89 -2.33
CA GLY A 184 -2.53 14.81 -3.17
C GLY A 184 -2.26 13.44 -2.61
N HIS A 185 -2.77 12.44 -3.28
CA HIS A 185 -2.49 11.04 -2.99
C HIS A 185 -2.58 10.18 -4.24
N SER A 186 -1.98 9.01 -4.20
CA SER A 186 -2.11 8.00 -5.25
C SER A 186 -2.71 6.73 -4.70
N GLY A 187 -3.53 6.05 -5.50
CA GLY A 187 -4.04 4.72 -5.24
C GLY A 187 -3.51 3.74 -6.28
N ASP A 188 -3.11 2.56 -5.84
CA ASP A 188 -2.71 1.47 -6.71
C ASP A 188 -3.27 0.17 -6.15
N ILE A 189 -4.26 -0.35 -6.83
CA ILE A 189 -4.86 -1.66 -6.56
C ILE A 189 -4.68 -2.47 -7.82
N THR A 190 -4.53 -3.77 -7.69
CA THR A 190 -4.31 -4.67 -8.81
C THR A 190 -5.19 -4.30 -10.03
N GLY A 191 -4.55 -3.88 -11.13
CA GLY A 191 -5.19 -3.49 -12.38
C GLY A 191 -5.92 -2.16 -12.41
N PHE A 192 -5.84 -1.37 -11.33
CA PHE A 192 -6.39 -0.02 -11.26
C PHE A 192 -5.35 0.93 -10.68
N GLY A 193 -5.36 2.15 -11.17
CA GLY A 193 -4.55 3.23 -10.60
C GLY A 193 -5.35 4.51 -10.53
N SER A 194 -5.09 5.30 -9.50
CA SER A 194 -5.69 6.62 -9.35
C SER A 194 -4.68 7.58 -8.76
N ARG A 195 -4.81 8.83 -9.12
CA ARG A 195 -4.04 9.91 -8.52
C ARG A 195 -4.83 11.20 -8.56
N PHE A 196 -4.77 11.95 -7.48
CA PHE A 196 -5.29 13.32 -7.45
C PHE A 196 -4.25 14.28 -6.88
N VAL A 197 -4.40 15.54 -7.25
CA VAL A 197 -3.60 16.64 -6.73
C VAL A 197 -4.47 17.89 -6.67
N PHE A 198 -4.22 18.76 -5.69
CA PHE A 198 -4.79 20.10 -5.67
C PHE A 198 -3.81 21.11 -5.06
N LEU A 199 -3.92 22.33 -5.56
CA LEU A 199 -3.19 23.51 -5.11
C LEU A 199 -4.25 24.52 -4.61
N PRO A 200 -4.46 24.61 -3.29
CA PRO A 200 -5.60 25.35 -2.74
C PRO A 200 -5.54 26.86 -3.01
N ASP A 201 -4.37 27.45 -2.96
CA ASP A 201 -4.15 28.88 -3.21
C ASP A 201 -4.35 29.25 -4.70
N LEU A 202 -4.09 28.33 -5.61
CA LEU A 202 -4.32 28.52 -7.05
C LEU A 202 -5.71 28.03 -7.50
N LYS A 203 -6.55 27.55 -6.58
CA LYS A 203 -7.88 27.00 -6.89
C LYS A 203 -7.84 25.92 -7.97
N PHE A 204 -6.75 25.17 -8.02
CA PHE A 204 -6.56 24.10 -8.98
C PHE A 204 -6.72 22.72 -8.33
N GLY A 205 -7.37 21.82 -9.05
CA GLY A 205 -7.46 20.41 -8.68
C GLY A 205 -7.60 19.52 -9.89
N ALA A 206 -6.95 18.36 -9.86
CA ALA A 206 -7.00 17.38 -10.94
C ALA A 206 -7.02 15.96 -10.39
N VAL A 207 -7.68 15.06 -11.12
CA VAL A 207 -7.75 13.63 -10.83
C VAL A 207 -7.55 12.82 -12.10
N VAL A 208 -6.79 11.75 -11.99
CA VAL A 208 -6.65 10.72 -13.03
C VAL A 208 -7.05 9.38 -12.41
N MET A 209 -7.94 8.68 -13.07
CA MET A 209 -8.36 7.32 -12.73
C MET A 209 -8.21 6.44 -13.97
N GLY A 210 -7.59 5.29 -13.79
CA GLY A 210 -7.40 4.34 -14.88
C GLY A 210 -7.57 2.90 -14.40
N ASN A 211 -8.05 2.07 -15.29
CA ASN A 211 -8.30 0.66 -15.05
C ASN A 211 -7.18 -0.22 -15.63
N SER A 212 -5.95 0.22 -15.48
CA SER A 212 -4.76 -0.53 -15.89
C SER A 212 -3.62 -0.33 -14.91
N SER A 213 -2.84 -1.38 -14.70
CA SER A 213 -1.55 -1.27 -14.00
C SER A 213 -0.65 -0.29 -14.76
N GLY A 214 0.05 0.57 -14.04
CA GLY A 214 0.87 1.64 -14.64
C GLY A 214 0.16 3.00 -14.77
N THR A 215 -1.15 3.11 -14.54
CA THR A 215 -1.88 4.38 -14.51
C THR A 215 -1.20 5.42 -13.64
N ASN A 216 -0.71 5.04 -12.46
CA ASN A 216 -0.01 5.96 -11.55
C ASN A 216 1.28 6.55 -12.13
N SER A 217 2.01 5.80 -12.96
CA SER A 217 3.22 6.32 -13.60
C SER A 217 2.89 7.39 -14.62
N VAL A 218 1.82 7.18 -15.39
CA VAL A 218 1.31 8.18 -16.36
C VAL A 218 0.77 9.40 -15.63
N ALA A 219 -0.09 9.19 -14.62
CA ALA A 219 -0.65 10.28 -13.81
C ALA A 219 0.42 11.13 -13.12
N ALA A 220 1.49 10.51 -12.61
CA ALA A 220 2.60 11.23 -11.99
C ALA A 220 3.36 12.12 -12.99
N GLN A 221 3.48 11.69 -14.25
CA GLN A 221 4.08 12.51 -15.30
C GLN A 221 3.17 13.69 -15.67
N LEU A 222 1.88 13.42 -15.92
CA LEU A 222 0.91 14.46 -16.28
C LEU A 222 0.78 15.51 -15.19
N PHE A 223 0.72 15.12 -13.91
CA PHE A 223 0.56 16.08 -12.81
C PHE A 223 1.78 16.96 -12.61
N ARG A 224 2.98 16.46 -12.85
CA ARG A 224 4.17 17.29 -12.84
C ARG A 224 4.07 18.42 -13.85
N GLU A 225 3.66 18.10 -15.07
CA GLU A 225 3.49 19.08 -16.15
C GLU A 225 2.33 20.06 -15.84
N PHE A 226 1.20 19.56 -15.35
CA PHE A 226 0.05 20.41 -15.00
C PHE A 226 0.39 21.39 -13.87
N ILE A 227 1.04 20.94 -12.81
CA ILE A 227 1.46 21.81 -11.69
C ILE A 227 2.38 22.92 -12.22
N GLU A 228 3.38 22.57 -13.01
CA GLU A 228 4.29 23.58 -13.60
C GLU A 228 3.54 24.61 -14.49
N ILE A 229 2.62 24.13 -15.33
CA ILE A 229 1.81 25.01 -16.19
C ILE A 229 0.95 25.95 -15.34
N VAL A 230 0.28 25.44 -14.33
CA VAL A 230 -0.62 26.22 -13.47
C VAL A 230 0.15 27.28 -12.70
N ILE A 231 1.27 26.92 -12.09
CA ILE A 231 2.13 27.89 -11.36
C ILE A 231 2.64 28.96 -12.31
N LYS A 232 3.21 28.58 -13.47
CA LYS A 232 3.73 29.54 -14.46
C LYS A 232 2.64 30.45 -15.06
N SER A 233 1.43 29.93 -15.22
CA SER A 233 0.30 30.72 -15.72
C SER A 233 -0.15 31.77 -14.71
N ASN A 234 -0.15 31.42 -13.43
CA ASN A 234 -0.53 32.34 -12.36
C ASN A 234 0.49 33.48 -12.18
N THR A 235 1.80 33.21 -12.31
CA THR A 235 2.85 34.21 -12.25
C THR A 235 2.80 35.23 -13.43
N ARG A 236 2.27 34.83 -14.59
CA ARG A 236 2.08 35.75 -15.74
C ARG A 236 0.86 36.67 -15.59
N TRP A 237 -0.07 36.37 -14.69
CA TRP A 237 -1.32 37.11 -14.49
C TRP A 237 -1.34 38.01 -13.24
N GLN A 238 -0.23 38.19 -12.55
CA GLN A 238 -0.15 39.20 -11.48
C GLN A 238 -0.11 40.59 -12.12
N PRO A 239 -1.11 41.46 -11.87
CA PRO A 239 -1.02 42.85 -12.33
C PRO A 239 0.18 43.49 -11.65
N LEU A 240 0.98 44.24 -12.42
CA LEU A 240 2.16 45.02 -12.01
C LEU A 240 1.85 46.16 -11.01
N SER A 241 0.81 46.06 -10.19
CA SER A 241 0.47 47.08 -9.20
C SER A 241 -0.33 46.47 -8.03
N ALA A 242 0.37 45.93 -7.07
CA ALA A 242 -0.08 45.95 -5.70
C ALA A 242 1.13 46.05 -4.79
N THR A 243 1.45 47.28 -4.42
CA THR A 243 2.27 47.57 -3.24
C THR A 243 1.73 46.76 -2.07
N SER A 244 2.56 45.92 -1.54
CA SER A 244 2.25 44.98 -0.43
C SER A 244 1.68 45.73 0.77
N PRO A 245 0.53 45.35 1.30
CA PRO A 245 0.27 45.61 2.70
C PRO A 245 1.03 44.54 3.51
N ASN A 246 1.72 44.97 4.54
CA ASN A 246 2.39 44.19 5.55
C ASN A 246 1.61 42.91 5.86
N ARG A 247 2.19 41.77 5.54
CA ARG A 247 1.81 40.48 6.13
C ARG A 247 2.82 40.11 7.19
N ASP A 248 2.66 40.66 8.37
CA ASP A 248 3.19 40.10 9.58
C ASP A 248 2.27 38.92 10.00
N VAL A 249 2.49 37.76 9.46
CA VAL A 249 2.14 36.49 10.08
C VAL A 249 3.24 35.50 9.74
N HIS A 250 4.38 35.68 10.38
CA HIS A 250 5.37 34.63 10.52
C HIS A 250 4.91 33.68 11.63
N THR A 251 4.17 32.66 11.27
CA THR A 251 4.24 31.42 12.04
C THR A 251 5.48 30.68 11.58
N LYS A 252 6.63 31.03 12.20
CA LYS A 252 7.82 30.16 12.12
C LYS A 252 7.42 28.75 12.56
N PRO A 253 7.82 27.71 11.83
CA PRO A 253 7.73 26.35 12.34
C PRO A 253 8.54 26.26 13.65
N PRO A 254 8.13 25.44 14.63
CA PRO A 254 8.86 25.29 15.87
C PRO A 254 10.29 24.82 15.57
N GLU A 255 11.28 25.49 16.15
CA GLU A 255 12.69 25.08 16.10
C GLU A 255 12.84 23.69 16.71
N VAL A 256 13.17 22.73 15.87
CA VAL A 256 13.53 21.38 16.33
C VAL A 256 15.00 21.37 16.68
N ARG A 257 15.30 21.15 17.98
CA ARG A 257 16.65 20.93 18.49
C ARG A 257 17.34 19.82 17.68
N GLU A 258 18.49 20.12 17.12
CA GLU A 258 19.36 19.15 16.47
C GLU A 258 19.74 18.01 17.41
N LYS A 259 19.44 16.79 17.00
CA LYS A 259 20.01 15.56 17.59
C LYS A 259 21.10 15.02 16.69
N PRO A 260 22.11 14.33 17.23
CA PRO A 260 23.31 13.95 16.48
C PRO A 260 22.99 12.92 15.38
N LYS A 261 23.73 13.05 14.29
CA LYS A 261 23.68 12.20 13.09
C LYS A 261 23.90 10.73 13.47
N SER A 262 22.87 9.90 13.29
CA SER A 262 23.01 8.46 13.13
C SER A 262 22.86 8.12 11.64
N GLU A 263 23.77 7.28 11.16
CA GLU A 263 23.85 6.84 9.78
C GLU A 263 22.53 6.24 9.31
N SER A 264 22.02 6.77 8.19
CA SER A 264 20.77 6.35 7.59
C SER A 264 20.94 5.06 6.79
N GLN A 265 20.48 3.95 7.34
CA GLN A 265 20.14 2.79 6.52
C GLN A 265 18.74 3.02 5.94
N SER A 266 18.70 3.14 4.62
CA SER A 266 17.46 3.24 3.85
C SER A 266 16.79 1.87 3.79
N HIS A 267 15.58 1.76 4.32
CA HIS A 267 14.74 0.57 4.18
C HIS A 267 13.47 0.89 3.39
N PRO A 268 13.11 0.09 2.40
CA PRO A 268 11.90 0.29 1.63
C PRO A 268 10.72 -0.42 2.31
N GLY A 269 9.80 0.36 2.82
CA GLY A 269 8.49 -0.13 3.26
C GLY A 269 7.47 0.06 2.14
N GLY A 270 6.90 -1.00 1.66
CA GLY A 270 5.89 -1.01 0.60
C GLY A 270 6.46 -1.40 -0.76
N ILE A 271 5.77 -2.27 -1.48
CA ILE A 271 6.14 -2.75 -2.81
C ILE A 271 6.19 -1.58 -3.78
N VAL A 272 7.34 -0.95 -3.91
CA VAL A 272 7.63 0.03 -4.98
C VAL A 272 8.52 -0.66 -5.98
N LYS A 273 7.98 -1.00 -7.15
CA LYS A 273 8.76 -1.51 -8.29
C LYS A 273 9.77 -0.45 -8.71
N THR A 274 11.04 -0.68 -8.49
CA THR A 274 12.12 0.08 -9.12
C THR A 274 12.54 -0.63 -10.40
N ASN A 275 12.37 0.04 -11.54
CA ASN A 275 12.91 -0.38 -12.82
C ASN A 275 14.45 -0.39 -12.78
N GLY A 276 15.03 -1.49 -13.25
CA GLY A 276 16.44 -1.76 -13.25
C GLY A 276 17.30 -0.76 -14.04
N GLY A 277 18.34 -0.31 -13.38
CA GLY A 277 19.50 0.32 -14.03
C GLY A 277 20.58 -0.74 -14.27
N LYS A 278 21.05 -0.83 -15.51
CA LYS A 278 22.16 -1.70 -15.94
C LYS A 278 23.45 -1.34 -15.19
N GLY A 279 23.96 -2.26 -14.37
CA GLY A 279 25.32 -2.22 -13.85
C GLY A 279 26.24 -3.08 -14.72
N LYS A 280 27.42 -2.57 -15.00
CA LYS A 280 28.44 -3.14 -15.88
C LYS A 280 29.09 -4.40 -15.27
N ASP A 281 29.35 -5.34 -16.18
CA ASP A 281 30.19 -6.53 -15.98
C ASP A 281 31.56 -6.20 -15.38
N GLN A 282 31.91 -6.91 -14.30
CA GLN A 282 33.30 -7.25 -13.99
C GLN A 282 33.43 -8.76 -14.05
N LYS A 283 34.25 -9.18 -15.00
CA LYS A 283 34.74 -10.56 -15.12
C LYS A 283 35.69 -10.83 -13.95
N GLU A 284 35.41 -11.86 -13.18
CA GLU A 284 36.39 -12.55 -12.39
C GLU A 284 36.51 -14.03 -12.82
N ASP A 285 37.72 -14.50 -12.84
CA ASP A 285 38.18 -15.69 -13.50
C ASP A 285 37.58 -17.00 -13.02
N ALA A 286 37.35 -17.87 -14.00
CA ALA A 286 37.01 -19.26 -13.80
C ALA A 286 38.21 -20.03 -13.26
N SER A 287 38.17 -20.52 -12.04
CA SER A 287 38.92 -21.68 -11.62
C SER A 287 37.97 -22.84 -11.39
N THR A 288 38.13 -23.81 -12.25
CA THR A 288 37.49 -25.12 -12.27
C THR A 288 37.65 -25.84 -10.92
N ILE A 289 36.54 -25.99 -10.18
CA ILE A 289 36.46 -27.02 -9.15
C ILE A 289 35.31 -27.95 -9.56
N VAL A 290 35.69 -29.08 -10.12
CA VAL A 290 34.85 -30.26 -10.23
C VAL A 290 34.61 -30.77 -8.80
N GLY A 291 33.52 -30.39 -8.22
CA GLY A 291 33.04 -30.84 -6.91
C GLY A 291 31.71 -31.55 -7.11
N SER A 292 31.71 -32.86 -6.92
CA SER A 292 30.58 -33.75 -6.91
C SER A 292 29.37 -33.09 -6.22
N SER A 293 28.22 -33.11 -6.91
CA SER A 293 26.88 -32.86 -6.32
C SER A 293 26.65 -33.88 -5.21
N ALA A 294 27.13 -33.58 -4.01
CA ALA A 294 26.71 -34.25 -2.81
C ALA A 294 25.25 -33.81 -2.56
N THR A 295 24.31 -34.64 -2.96
CA THR A 295 22.92 -34.57 -2.50
C THR A 295 22.99 -34.63 -0.98
N LEU A 296 22.89 -33.47 -0.32
CA LEU A 296 22.81 -33.36 1.13
C LEU A 296 21.60 -34.21 1.55
N GLN A 297 21.85 -35.38 2.17
CA GLN A 297 20.80 -36.24 2.70
C GLN A 297 20.00 -35.41 3.70
N ARG A 298 18.76 -35.13 3.35
CA ARG A 298 17.78 -34.59 4.30
C ARG A 298 17.44 -35.70 5.28
N ASN A 299 17.75 -35.53 6.55
CA ASN A 299 17.32 -36.47 7.60
C ASN A 299 15.80 -36.39 7.80
N VAL A 300 15.15 -35.27 7.36
CA VAL A 300 13.73 -35.00 7.47
C VAL A 300 13.10 -35.08 6.08
N THR A 301 12.07 -35.87 5.92
CA THR A 301 11.34 -36.03 4.64
C THR A 301 10.52 -34.80 4.30
N LEU A 302 10.19 -34.61 3.01
CA LEU A 302 9.30 -33.49 2.61
C LEU A 302 7.94 -33.55 3.33
N GLN A 303 7.48 -34.74 3.69
CA GLN A 303 6.22 -34.92 4.38
C GLN A 303 6.22 -34.25 5.77
N GLU A 304 7.36 -34.22 6.43
CA GLU A 304 7.48 -33.57 7.74
C GLU A 304 7.31 -32.05 7.70
N TYR A 305 7.58 -31.42 6.54
CA TYR A 305 7.36 -29.97 6.38
C TYR A 305 5.91 -29.64 5.99
N ALA A 306 5.17 -30.57 5.42
CA ALA A 306 3.79 -30.35 5.02
C ALA A 306 2.88 -30.32 6.25
N GLY A 307 1.83 -29.53 6.18
CA GLY A 307 0.82 -29.40 7.24
C GLY A 307 0.30 -27.98 7.38
N ASP A 308 -0.54 -27.80 8.38
CA ASP A 308 -1.11 -26.51 8.74
C ASP A 308 -0.21 -25.81 9.77
N TYR A 309 0.03 -24.53 9.56
CA TYR A 309 0.87 -23.68 10.40
C TYR A 309 0.07 -22.48 10.86
N TRP A 310 -0.01 -22.26 12.16
CA TRP A 310 -0.85 -21.24 12.77
C TRP A 310 -0.05 -20.10 13.40
N ASN A 311 -0.51 -18.88 13.17
CA ASN A 311 -0.06 -17.68 13.88
C ASN A 311 -1.29 -16.84 14.24
N PRO A 312 -1.41 -16.31 15.47
CA PRO A 312 -2.61 -15.56 15.86
C PRO A 312 -2.86 -14.28 15.06
N GLY A 313 -1.79 -13.64 14.55
CA GLY A 313 -1.88 -12.44 13.72
C GLY A 313 -2.12 -12.71 12.24
N TYR A 314 -1.49 -13.78 11.73
CA TYR A 314 -1.48 -14.11 10.29
C TYR A 314 -2.38 -15.30 9.94
N ARG A 315 -3.00 -15.92 10.94
CA ARG A 315 -3.90 -17.07 10.81
C ARG A 315 -3.21 -18.31 10.25
N ASN A 316 -3.97 -19.19 9.61
CA ASN A 316 -3.46 -20.44 9.07
C ASN A 316 -2.69 -20.22 7.76
N MET A 317 -1.55 -20.89 7.63
CA MET A 317 -0.86 -21.11 6.37
C MET A 317 -0.67 -22.62 6.18
N LYS A 318 -1.10 -23.12 5.04
CA LYS A 318 -0.95 -24.53 4.71
C LYS A 318 0.27 -24.74 3.80
N VAL A 319 1.18 -25.59 4.23
CA VAL A 319 2.30 -26.08 3.42
C VAL A 319 1.90 -27.41 2.80
N GLU A 320 1.91 -27.45 1.48
CA GLU A 320 1.57 -28.65 0.69
C GLU A 320 2.77 -29.15 -0.09
N ILE A 321 2.76 -30.43 -0.44
CA ILE A 321 3.71 -30.98 -1.40
C ILE A 321 3.08 -30.91 -2.78
N ARG A 322 3.73 -30.17 -3.70
CA ARG A 322 3.34 -30.12 -5.11
C ARG A 322 4.53 -30.54 -5.99
N GLY A 323 4.41 -31.71 -6.61
CA GLY A 323 5.53 -32.37 -7.26
C GLY A 323 6.62 -32.73 -6.26
N ASN A 324 7.87 -32.30 -6.50
CA ASN A 324 9.02 -32.58 -5.62
C ASN A 324 9.37 -31.39 -4.69
N GLY A 325 8.44 -30.48 -4.41
CA GLY A 325 8.70 -29.27 -3.63
C GLY A 325 7.56 -28.90 -2.70
N LEU A 326 7.88 -27.99 -1.79
CA LEU A 326 6.91 -27.40 -0.86
C LEU A 326 6.23 -26.18 -1.49
N PHE A 327 4.96 -26.03 -1.22
CA PHE A 327 4.11 -24.97 -1.77
C PHE A 327 3.17 -24.43 -0.71
N ILE A 328 2.97 -23.11 -0.71
CA ILE A 328 1.98 -22.43 0.13
C ILE A 328 0.92 -21.81 -0.79
N ASP A 329 -0.35 -22.06 -0.46
CA ASP A 329 -1.49 -21.35 -1.04
C ASP A 329 -2.10 -20.47 0.03
N ALA A 330 -1.91 -19.16 -0.11
CA ALA A 330 -2.43 -18.13 0.77
C ALA A 330 -3.31 -17.14 -0.01
N THR A 331 -4.07 -17.66 -0.99
CA THR A 331 -4.98 -16.84 -1.83
C THR A 331 -6.31 -16.52 -1.15
N ASP A 332 -6.52 -17.02 0.05
CA ASP A 332 -7.70 -16.78 0.90
C ASP A 332 -7.71 -15.42 1.62
N ARG A 333 -6.70 -14.59 1.41
CA ARG A 333 -6.55 -13.26 2.03
C ARG A 333 -6.56 -12.15 0.99
N SER A 334 -6.75 -10.91 1.42
CA SER A 334 -6.90 -9.73 0.56
C SER A 334 -5.72 -9.52 -0.37
N MET A 335 -4.52 -9.65 0.18
CA MET A 335 -3.28 -9.67 -0.57
C MET A 335 -2.84 -11.12 -0.75
N GLY A 336 -3.69 -11.88 -1.43
CA GLY A 336 -3.50 -13.30 -1.64
C GLY A 336 -2.25 -13.59 -2.46
N PHE A 337 -1.49 -14.59 -2.01
CA PHE A 337 -0.28 -15.02 -2.70
C PHE A 337 -0.15 -16.54 -2.73
N THR A 338 0.70 -17.00 -3.61
CA THR A 338 1.22 -18.38 -3.57
C THR A 338 2.73 -18.33 -3.40
N ALA A 339 3.32 -19.33 -2.76
CA ALA A 339 4.76 -19.42 -2.62
C ALA A 339 5.28 -20.82 -2.95
N ARG A 340 6.40 -20.88 -3.70
CA ARG A 340 7.19 -22.10 -3.87
C ARG A 340 8.42 -21.98 -3.00
N LEU A 341 8.60 -22.95 -2.09
CA LEU A 341 9.75 -22.98 -1.22
C LEU A 341 10.87 -23.78 -1.89
N LYS A 342 11.97 -23.10 -2.20
CA LYS A 342 13.19 -23.72 -2.73
C LYS A 342 14.18 -23.91 -1.59
N HIS A 343 14.66 -25.12 -1.43
CA HIS A 343 15.67 -25.43 -0.44
C HIS A 343 16.96 -24.64 -0.73
N LYS A 344 17.53 -24.01 0.30
CA LYS A 344 18.73 -23.18 0.21
C LYS A 344 19.94 -23.81 0.90
N ARG A 345 19.80 -24.17 2.19
CA ARG A 345 20.88 -24.79 2.95
C ARG A 345 20.37 -25.56 4.17
N GLY A 346 21.13 -26.58 4.59
CA GLY A 346 20.78 -27.42 5.73
C GLY A 346 19.41 -28.08 5.54
N GLN A 347 18.75 -28.37 6.64
CA GLN A 347 17.38 -28.89 6.61
C GLN A 347 16.32 -27.79 6.79
N THR A 348 16.73 -26.61 7.25
CA THR A 348 15.83 -25.60 7.79
C THR A 348 15.62 -24.38 6.92
N VAL A 349 16.57 -24.02 6.05
CA VAL A 349 16.54 -22.72 5.34
C VAL A 349 16.05 -22.90 3.91
N TYR A 350 15.02 -22.12 3.57
CA TYR A 350 14.38 -22.09 2.27
C TYR A 350 14.23 -20.64 1.78
N ASP A 351 14.19 -20.47 0.47
CA ASP A 351 13.78 -19.26 -0.21
C ASP A 351 12.33 -19.47 -0.70
N ALA A 352 11.37 -18.71 -0.15
CA ALA A 352 9.99 -18.71 -0.63
C ALA A 352 9.87 -17.76 -1.82
N HIS A 353 9.67 -18.32 -3.00
CA HIS A 353 9.35 -17.57 -4.21
C HIS A 353 7.87 -17.23 -4.19
N VAL A 354 7.57 -16.04 -3.71
CA VAL A 354 6.21 -15.53 -3.54
C VAL A 354 5.73 -14.92 -4.83
N ARG A 355 4.51 -15.26 -5.19
CA ARG A 355 3.82 -14.68 -6.34
C ARG A 355 2.48 -14.18 -5.87
N ASP A 356 2.24 -12.90 -6.02
CA ASP A 356 0.90 -12.32 -5.86
C ASP A 356 -0.10 -13.04 -6.77
N ALA A 357 -1.33 -13.22 -6.30
CA ALA A 357 -2.36 -13.94 -7.04
C ALA A 357 -2.67 -13.31 -8.41
N PHE A 358 -2.38 -12.03 -8.57
CA PHE A 358 -2.69 -11.25 -9.75
C PHE A 358 -1.46 -10.73 -10.50
N GLU A 359 -0.28 -10.70 -9.88
CA GLU A 359 0.94 -10.16 -10.47
C GLU A 359 1.86 -11.23 -11.09
N THR A 360 2.74 -10.79 -11.99
CA THR A 360 3.68 -11.69 -12.72
C THR A 360 5.09 -11.70 -12.13
N GLY A 361 5.31 -11.02 -11.00
CA GLY A 361 6.60 -10.97 -10.30
C GLY A 361 6.79 -12.15 -9.35
N ASP A 362 8.04 -12.55 -9.11
CA ASP A 362 8.41 -13.43 -8.00
C ASP A 362 9.22 -12.58 -7.01
N GLU A 363 8.72 -12.42 -5.80
CA GLU A 363 9.48 -11.90 -4.66
C GLU A 363 10.07 -13.08 -3.91
N VAL A 364 11.28 -12.91 -3.36
CA VAL A 364 11.93 -13.98 -2.61
C VAL A 364 11.99 -13.60 -1.15
N LEU A 365 11.26 -14.33 -0.32
CA LEU A 365 11.24 -14.18 1.14
C LEU A 365 12.04 -15.28 1.81
N ARG A 366 12.83 -14.88 2.82
CA ARG A 366 13.51 -15.85 3.69
C ARG A 366 12.47 -16.65 4.45
N THR A 367 12.64 -17.98 4.43
CA THR A 367 11.78 -18.92 5.17
C THR A 367 12.65 -19.92 5.93
N GLU A 368 12.32 -20.18 7.17
CA GLU A 368 13.03 -21.15 8.01
C GLU A 368 12.06 -22.09 8.70
N PHE A 369 12.49 -23.33 8.88
CA PHE A 369 11.75 -24.31 9.68
C PHE A 369 12.53 -24.65 10.95
N MET A 370 11.84 -24.75 12.05
CA MET A 370 12.38 -25.25 13.30
C MET A 370 12.08 -26.75 13.42
N ILE A 371 13.12 -27.51 13.73
CA ILE A 371 13.03 -28.98 13.86
C ILE A 371 13.43 -29.32 15.29
N GLU A 372 12.55 -30.06 15.97
CA GLU A 372 12.77 -30.60 17.31
C GLU A 372 12.54 -32.10 17.26
N ASP A 373 13.45 -32.88 17.82
CA ASP A 373 13.41 -34.36 17.85
C ASP A 373 13.10 -35.02 16.48
N GLY A 374 13.66 -34.44 15.41
CA GLY A 374 13.48 -34.92 14.03
C GLY A 374 12.15 -34.53 13.37
N SER A 375 11.29 -33.80 14.05
CA SER A 375 10.01 -33.32 13.53
C SER A 375 9.99 -31.83 13.34
N VAL A 376 9.35 -31.35 12.27
CA VAL A 376 9.17 -29.90 12.01
C VAL A 376 8.05 -29.39 12.93
N VAL A 377 8.37 -28.40 13.76
CA VAL A 377 7.44 -27.83 14.76
C VAL A 377 6.99 -26.41 14.43
N LYS A 378 7.79 -25.62 13.69
CA LYS A 378 7.45 -24.25 13.31
C LYS A 378 7.94 -23.90 11.91
N MET A 379 7.27 -22.92 11.30
CA MET A 379 7.71 -22.23 10.08
C MET A 379 7.82 -20.75 10.35
N GLY A 380 8.97 -20.15 10.05
CA GLY A 380 9.20 -18.71 10.10
C GLY A 380 9.31 -18.14 8.69
N MET A 381 8.65 -17.01 8.43
CA MET A 381 8.72 -16.30 7.15
C MET A 381 9.01 -14.81 7.37
N ASP A 382 9.82 -14.21 6.51
CA ASP A 382 10.10 -12.77 6.49
C ASP A 382 8.97 -12.02 5.78
N LEU A 383 7.81 -11.98 6.42
CA LEU A 383 6.62 -11.33 5.88
C LEU A 383 6.59 -9.81 6.14
N GLU A 384 7.37 -9.34 7.13
CA GLU A 384 7.36 -7.96 7.61
C GLU A 384 8.80 -7.47 7.82
N SER A 385 9.43 -7.02 6.76
CA SER A 385 10.84 -6.60 6.78
C SER A 385 11.16 -5.51 7.82
N LEU A 386 10.16 -4.68 8.19
CA LEU A 386 10.33 -3.64 9.23
C LEU A 386 10.41 -4.19 10.65
N VAL A 387 9.92 -5.39 10.89
CA VAL A 387 10.01 -6.06 12.20
C VAL A 387 11.43 -6.59 12.45
N GLY A 388 12.14 -6.95 11.35
CA GLY A 388 13.52 -7.43 11.41
C GLY A 388 13.67 -8.90 11.82
N ASP A 389 12.59 -9.53 12.29
CA ASP A 389 12.54 -10.93 12.69
C ASP A 389 11.57 -11.71 11.82
N LEU A 390 11.74 -13.04 11.76
CA LEU A 390 10.78 -13.90 11.08
C LEU A 390 9.46 -13.95 11.85
N ILE A 391 8.36 -13.94 11.11
CA ILE A 391 7.04 -14.22 11.68
C ILE A 391 6.89 -15.75 11.79
N TRP A 392 6.80 -16.22 13.02
CA TRP A 392 6.74 -17.66 13.31
C TRP A 392 5.31 -18.18 13.41
N PHE A 393 5.10 -19.33 12.79
CA PHE A 393 3.85 -20.08 12.78
C PHE A 393 4.10 -21.44 13.45
N ASP A 394 3.31 -21.80 14.43
CA ASP A 394 3.36 -23.11 15.06
C ASP A 394 2.69 -24.15 14.17
N LYS A 395 3.33 -25.27 13.96
CA LYS A 395 2.74 -26.37 13.21
C LYS A 395 1.60 -26.99 14.03
N ALA A 396 0.41 -27.09 13.42
CA ALA A 396 -0.70 -27.75 14.07
C ALA A 396 -0.36 -29.22 14.29
N ASP A 397 -0.48 -29.70 15.52
CA ASP A 397 -0.31 -31.11 15.85
C ASP A 397 -1.34 -31.91 15.07
N ASN A 398 -0.89 -32.90 14.29
CA ASN A 398 -1.73 -33.94 13.71
C ASN A 398 -2.21 -34.91 14.82
N LYS A 399 -2.73 -34.39 15.92
CA LYS A 399 -3.45 -35.21 16.90
C LYS A 399 -4.92 -35.20 16.48
N GLN A 400 -5.27 -36.27 15.75
CA GLN A 400 -6.66 -36.72 15.63
C GLN A 400 -7.21 -37.09 17.02
#